data_dab7da59d2fc2d5f3415620aada121c0
#
_entry.id   dab7da59d2fc2d5f3415620aada121c0
#
_cell.length_a   1.000
_cell.length_b   1.000
_cell.length_c   1.000
_cell.angle_alpha   90.00
_cell.angle_beta   90.00
_cell.angle_gamma   90.00
#
_symmetry.space_group_name_H-M   'P 1'
#
loop_
_entity.id
_entity.type
_entity.pdbx_description
1 polymer ?
#
loop_
_entity_poly.entity_id
_entity_poly.type
_entity_poly.pdbx_seq_one_letter_code
_entity_poly.pdbx_strand_id
1 'polypeptide(L)'
;MCLYAQQSDKNGEIALNLSNEEKRQVKQLARDAIECALFGKKQCKIELSEKLKEKAGAFVTLKSKGELRGCIGHISAVMPLSDVVEKMAIQSAFHDPRFCGLQKDEWKDIDIEISVISPMRKIENIKEIKVGVHGLYVEKKGYSGLLLPQVATEYHWDRETFLEYTCYKAGLAKDAWKSDDTKIYIFSAEVF
;
A
#
# COMPACT_ATOMS: atom_id res chain seq x y z
N MET A 1 -23.74 -0.98 -15.63
CA MET A 1 -23.35 -2.35 -15.22
C MET A 1 -22.01 -2.63 -15.89
N CYS A 2 -20.91 -2.13 -15.31
CA CYS A 2 -19.57 -2.32 -15.87
C CYS A 2 -18.98 -3.60 -15.30
N LEU A 3 -18.84 -4.60 -16.16
CA LEU A 3 -18.12 -5.83 -15.87
C LEU A 3 -16.62 -5.51 -15.79
N TYR A 4 -16.09 -5.50 -14.59
CA TYR A 4 -14.64 -5.51 -14.39
C TYR A 4 -14.10 -6.83 -14.95
N ALA A 5 -13.35 -6.77 -16.03
CA ALA A 5 -12.54 -7.88 -16.49
C ALA A 5 -11.35 -8.01 -15.52
N GLN A 6 -11.55 -8.81 -14.48
CA GLN A 6 -10.47 -9.20 -13.57
C GLN A 6 -9.54 -10.16 -14.32
N GLN A 7 -8.38 -9.69 -14.75
CA GLN A 7 -7.31 -10.58 -15.18
C GLN A 7 -6.68 -11.18 -13.92
N SER A 8 -7.05 -12.42 -13.61
CA SER A 8 -6.29 -13.23 -12.65
C SER A 8 -4.99 -13.67 -13.31
N ASP A 9 -3.87 -13.48 -12.62
CA ASP A 9 -2.61 -14.11 -13.03
C ASP A 9 -2.73 -15.64 -12.88
N LYS A 10 -1.70 -16.38 -13.33
CA LYS A 10 -1.69 -17.86 -13.35
C LYS A 10 -1.86 -18.51 -11.97
N ASN A 11 -1.83 -17.72 -10.89
CA ASN A 11 -1.99 -18.17 -9.49
C ASN A 11 -3.34 -17.78 -8.87
N GLY A 12 -4.25 -17.14 -9.63
CA GLY A 12 -5.56 -16.71 -9.12
C GLY A 12 -5.51 -15.45 -8.25
N GLU A 13 -4.42 -14.71 -8.28
CA GLU A 13 -4.24 -13.45 -7.54
C GLU A 13 -4.59 -12.27 -8.43
N ILE A 14 -5.39 -11.34 -7.90
CA ILE A 14 -5.75 -10.12 -8.61
C ILE A 14 -4.62 -9.11 -8.38
N ALA A 15 -3.66 -9.06 -9.29
CA ALA A 15 -2.60 -8.06 -9.28
C ALA A 15 -2.93 -6.97 -10.33
N LEU A 16 -2.57 -5.72 -10.03
CA LEU A 16 -2.70 -4.63 -11.01
C LEU A 16 -1.73 -4.81 -12.19
N ASN A 17 -0.66 -5.58 -12.01
CA ASN A 17 0.34 -5.89 -13.04
C ASN A 17 0.76 -4.65 -13.83
N LEU A 18 1.39 -3.69 -13.16
CA LEU A 18 1.91 -2.49 -13.81
C LEU A 18 3.13 -2.82 -14.67
N SER A 19 3.14 -2.33 -15.90
CA SER A 19 4.33 -2.35 -16.74
C SER A 19 5.46 -1.50 -16.13
N ASN A 20 6.70 -1.73 -16.56
CA ASN A 20 7.82 -0.90 -16.11
C ASN A 20 7.65 0.59 -16.42
N GLU A 21 6.95 0.90 -17.52
CA GLU A 21 6.63 2.29 -17.88
C GLU A 21 5.60 2.89 -16.91
N GLU A 22 4.54 2.16 -16.60
CA GLU A 22 3.51 2.59 -15.64
C GLU A 22 4.12 2.78 -14.23
N LYS A 23 5.01 1.89 -13.79
CA LYS A 23 5.76 2.05 -12.54
C LYS A 23 6.59 3.33 -12.51
N ARG A 24 7.28 3.65 -13.63
CA ARG A 24 8.03 4.91 -13.76
C ARG A 24 7.10 6.11 -13.69
N GLN A 25 5.97 6.08 -14.39
CA GLN A 25 4.97 7.16 -14.35
C GLN A 25 4.45 7.38 -12.93
N VAL A 26 4.10 6.30 -12.22
CA VAL A 26 3.61 6.38 -10.83
C VAL A 26 4.65 6.97 -9.89
N LYS A 27 5.92 6.57 -10.01
CA LYS A 27 7.02 7.18 -9.23
C LYS A 27 7.22 8.65 -9.58
N GLN A 28 7.12 9.00 -10.85
CA GLN A 28 7.26 10.40 -11.29
C GLN A 28 6.13 11.27 -10.73
N LEU A 29 4.88 10.77 -10.74
CA LEU A 29 3.75 11.47 -10.11
C LEU A 29 4.01 11.79 -8.63
N ALA A 30 4.50 10.79 -7.86
CA ALA A 30 4.83 10.99 -6.46
C ALA A 30 5.93 12.04 -6.28
N ARG A 31 6.97 11.97 -7.10
CA ARG A 31 8.10 12.91 -7.09
C ARG A 31 7.65 14.33 -7.42
N ASP A 32 6.89 14.49 -8.50
CA ASP A 32 6.39 15.79 -8.96
C ASP A 32 5.47 16.44 -7.92
N ALA A 33 4.60 15.66 -7.28
CA ALA A 33 3.72 16.15 -6.22
C ALA A 33 4.54 16.72 -5.04
N ILE A 34 5.57 16.01 -4.58
CA ILE A 34 6.43 16.46 -3.49
C ILE A 34 7.25 17.68 -3.93
N GLU A 35 7.83 17.67 -5.12
CA GLU A 35 8.61 18.83 -5.64
C GLU A 35 7.74 20.07 -5.82
N CYS A 36 6.51 19.92 -6.25
CA CYS A 36 5.55 21.01 -6.35
C CYS A 36 5.33 21.66 -4.98
N ALA A 37 5.13 20.86 -3.93
CA ALA A 37 4.93 21.35 -2.57
C ALA A 37 6.21 21.99 -1.98
N LEU A 38 7.38 21.39 -2.20
CA LEU A 38 8.66 21.89 -1.67
C LEU A 38 9.11 23.17 -2.34
N PHE A 39 9.00 23.26 -3.68
CA PHE A 39 9.65 24.27 -4.48
C PHE A 39 8.69 25.22 -5.21
N GLY A 40 7.37 25.01 -5.08
CA GLY A 40 6.37 25.81 -5.78
C GLY A 40 6.37 25.57 -7.30
N LYS A 41 6.90 24.44 -7.77
CA LYS A 41 6.90 24.08 -9.20
C LYS A 41 5.47 23.83 -9.67
N LYS A 42 5.16 24.17 -10.94
CA LYS A 42 3.91 23.70 -11.56
C LYS A 42 4.03 22.23 -11.89
N GLN A 43 3.00 21.48 -11.53
CA GLN A 43 2.92 20.07 -11.89
C GLN A 43 2.83 19.91 -13.42
N CYS A 44 3.72 19.10 -13.99
CA CYS A 44 3.64 18.77 -15.40
C CYS A 44 2.49 17.78 -15.60
N LYS A 45 1.57 18.08 -16.53
CA LYS A 45 0.56 17.12 -16.93
C LYS A 45 1.24 16.00 -17.69
N ILE A 46 1.27 14.81 -17.10
CA ILE A 46 1.73 13.58 -17.74
C ILE A 46 0.50 12.90 -18.36
N GLU A 47 0.61 12.42 -19.58
CA GLU A 47 -0.41 11.56 -20.18
C GLU A 47 -0.37 10.20 -19.49
N LEU A 48 -1.42 9.88 -18.75
CA LEU A 48 -1.52 8.67 -17.94
C LEU A 48 -2.13 7.53 -18.74
N SER A 49 -1.60 6.33 -18.59
CA SER A 49 -2.24 5.12 -19.11
C SER A 49 -3.62 4.91 -18.45
N GLU A 50 -4.52 4.23 -19.14
CA GLU A 50 -5.87 3.93 -18.62
C GLU A 50 -5.79 3.14 -17.30
N LYS A 51 -4.78 2.27 -17.15
CA LYS A 51 -4.56 1.48 -15.94
C LYS A 51 -4.29 2.35 -14.70
N LEU A 52 -3.60 3.48 -14.86
CA LEU A 52 -3.34 4.42 -13.75
C LEU A 52 -4.58 5.21 -13.33
N LYS A 53 -5.63 5.18 -14.15
CA LYS A 53 -6.96 5.74 -13.84
C LYS A 53 -7.86 4.75 -13.12
N GLU A 54 -7.46 3.47 -13.05
CA GLU A 54 -8.20 2.47 -12.29
C GLU A 54 -8.12 2.74 -10.79
N LYS A 55 -9.18 2.39 -10.07
CA LYS A 55 -9.24 2.56 -8.62
C LYS A 55 -8.34 1.54 -7.93
N ALA A 56 -7.45 2.02 -7.07
CA ALA A 56 -6.54 1.17 -6.29
C ALA A 56 -6.21 1.80 -4.94
N GLY A 57 -5.76 0.97 -4.01
CA GLY A 57 -5.05 1.42 -2.81
C GLY A 57 -3.55 1.53 -3.10
N ALA A 58 -2.86 2.45 -2.42
CA ALA A 58 -1.41 2.52 -2.50
C ALA A 58 -0.81 3.11 -1.22
N PHE A 59 0.43 2.71 -0.93
CA PHE A 59 1.31 3.38 0.03
C PHE A 59 2.45 4.06 -0.71
N VAL A 60 2.84 5.21 -0.21
CA VAL A 60 4.08 5.89 -0.63
C VAL A 60 5.01 5.91 0.56
N THR A 61 6.18 5.32 0.40
CA THR A 61 7.24 5.27 1.39
C THR A 61 8.41 6.13 0.93
N LEU A 62 8.83 7.03 1.80
CA LEU A 62 10.01 7.84 1.61
C LEU A 62 11.14 7.27 2.46
N LYS A 63 12.30 7.06 1.86
CA LYS A 63 13.51 6.61 2.54
C LYS A 63 14.61 7.65 2.36
N SER A 64 15.37 7.91 3.42
CA SER A 64 16.58 8.73 3.36
C SER A 64 17.76 7.85 3.75
N LYS A 65 18.71 7.67 2.84
CA LYS A 65 19.90 6.80 3.05
C LYS A 65 19.54 5.38 3.49
N GLY A 66 18.43 4.85 2.97
CA GLY A 66 17.92 3.51 3.29
C GLY A 66 17.00 3.45 4.52
N GLU A 67 16.97 4.48 5.36
CA GLU A 67 16.13 4.54 6.56
C GLU A 67 14.75 5.15 6.26
N LEU A 68 13.72 4.69 6.98
CA LEU A 68 12.36 5.20 6.83
C LEU A 68 12.30 6.69 7.19
N ARG A 69 11.77 7.53 6.28
CA ARG A 69 11.58 8.97 6.46
C ARG A 69 10.11 9.41 6.44
N GLY A 70 9.23 8.60 5.91
CA GLY A 70 7.79 8.80 5.90
C GLY A 70 7.09 7.65 5.17
N CYS A 71 5.90 7.27 5.62
CA CYS A 71 5.11 6.24 4.95
C CYS A 71 3.64 6.39 5.30
N ILE A 72 2.85 6.83 4.33
CA ILE A 72 1.39 6.93 4.44
C ILE A 72 0.76 6.25 3.23
N GLY A 73 -0.40 5.64 3.45
CA GLY A 73 -1.15 4.99 2.38
C GLY A 73 -2.64 5.04 2.58
N HIS A 74 -3.33 4.70 1.52
CA HIS A 74 -4.78 4.52 1.50
C HIS A 74 -5.11 3.13 0.98
N ILE A 75 -5.83 2.36 1.78
CA ILE A 75 -6.07 0.93 1.53
C ILE A 75 -7.22 0.71 0.53
N SER A 76 -8.25 1.57 0.62
CA SER A 76 -9.47 1.38 -0.14
C SER A 76 -9.33 1.84 -1.59
N ALA A 77 -9.77 1.02 -2.53
CA ALA A 77 -9.78 1.36 -3.96
C ALA A 77 -10.98 2.28 -4.31
N VAL A 78 -10.97 3.52 -3.78
CA VAL A 78 -12.08 4.48 -3.95
C VAL A 78 -11.79 5.57 -4.99
N MET A 79 -10.53 5.81 -5.32
CA MET A 79 -10.09 6.82 -6.28
C MET A 79 -9.02 6.25 -7.23
N PRO A 80 -8.75 6.90 -8.38
CA PRO A 80 -7.70 6.50 -9.32
C PRO A 80 -6.35 6.32 -8.65
N LEU A 81 -5.55 5.35 -9.12
CA LEU A 81 -4.20 5.11 -8.59
C LEU A 81 -3.33 6.36 -8.64
N SER A 82 -3.39 7.12 -9.75
CA SER A 82 -2.69 8.39 -9.88
C SER A 82 -2.99 9.35 -8.73
N ASP A 83 -4.27 9.54 -8.42
CA ASP A 83 -4.72 10.47 -7.38
C ASP A 83 -4.32 9.99 -5.98
N VAL A 84 -4.41 8.66 -5.74
CA VAL A 84 -3.95 8.07 -4.47
C VAL A 84 -2.48 8.34 -4.27
N VAL A 85 -1.67 8.07 -5.28
CA VAL A 85 -0.20 8.22 -5.20
C VAL A 85 0.19 9.66 -4.95
N GLU A 86 -0.36 10.62 -5.69
CA GLU A 86 -0.09 12.03 -5.47
C GLU A 86 -0.44 12.48 -4.04
N LYS A 87 -1.64 12.12 -3.57
CA LYS A 87 -2.08 12.45 -2.21
C LYS A 87 -1.20 11.80 -1.15
N MET A 88 -0.90 10.51 -1.30
CA MET A 88 -0.10 9.79 -0.30
C MET A 88 1.36 10.23 -0.31
N ALA A 89 1.89 10.67 -1.44
CA ALA A 89 3.22 11.28 -1.52
C ALA A 89 3.32 12.56 -0.66
N ILE A 90 2.33 13.45 -0.78
CA ILE A 90 2.23 14.66 0.05
C ILE A 90 2.05 14.30 1.52
N GLN A 91 1.16 13.36 1.83
CA GLN A 91 0.92 12.93 3.22
C GLN A 91 2.19 12.32 3.84
N SER A 92 2.92 11.49 3.11
CA SER A 92 4.16 10.88 3.58
C SER A 92 5.28 11.89 3.80
N ALA A 93 5.36 12.91 2.94
CA ALA A 93 6.39 13.92 3.04
C ALA A 93 6.14 14.94 4.17
N PHE A 94 4.89 15.32 4.41
CA PHE A 94 4.61 16.47 5.26
C PHE A 94 3.68 16.21 6.44
N HIS A 95 2.99 15.07 6.46
CA HIS A 95 1.93 14.80 7.44
C HIS A 95 2.03 13.44 8.13
N ASP A 96 3.15 12.74 7.98
CA ASP A 96 3.41 11.53 8.78
C ASP A 96 3.73 11.95 10.23
N PRO A 97 2.88 11.58 11.22
CA PRO A 97 3.03 12.09 12.59
C PRO A 97 4.30 11.62 13.31
N ARG A 98 5.03 10.67 12.73
CA ARG A 98 6.30 10.16 13.27
C ARG A 98 7.50 11.05 12.94
N PHE A 99 7.34 11.95 11.96
CA PHE A 99 8.45 12.73 11.40
C PHE A 99 8.03 14.21 11.24
N CYS A 100 9.02 15.10 11.29
CA CYS A 100 8.81 16.49 10.86
C CYS A 100 8.60 16.54 9.35
N GLY A 101 7.89 17.55 8.85
CA GLY A 101 7.71 17.75 7.40
C GLY A 101 9.05 17.81 6.67
N LEU A 102 9.09 17.21 5.48
CA LEU A 102 10.28 17.12 4.64
C LEU A 102 10.81 18.52 4.29
N GLN A 103 12.13 18.72 4.41
CA GLN A 103 12.81 19.97 4.09
C GLN A 103 13.48 19.91 2.70
N LYS A 104 13.71 21.09 2.10
CA LYS A 104 14.26 21.20 0.75
C LYS A 104 15.66 20.56 0.58
N ASP A 105 16.48 20.66 1.60
CA ASP A 105 17.85 20.14 1.63
C ASP A 105 17.91 18.62 1.74
N GLU A 106 16.87 17.99 2.32
CA GLU A 106 16.73 16.54 2.42
C GLU A 106 16.37 15.88 1.06
N TRP A 107 15.69 16.63 0.15
CA TRP A 107 15.09 16.09 -1.06
C TRP A 107 16.04 15.30 -1.96
N LYS A 108 17.28 15.72 -2.05
CA LYS A 108 18.32 15.05 -2.87
C LYS A 108 18.64 13.63 -2.43
N ASP A 109 18.41 13.32 -1.14
CA ASP A 109 18.72 12.03 -0.51
C ASP A 109 17.46 11.16 -0.33
N ILE A 110 16.31 11.57 -0.93
CA ILE A 110 15.05 10.86 -0.81
C ILE A 110 14.85 9.85 -1.95
N ASP A 111 14.71 8.59 -1.55
CA ASP A 111 14.20 7.51 -2.39
C ASP A 111 12.70 7.33 -2.16
N ILE A 112 11.95 7.08 -3.24
CA ILE A 112 10.51 6.83 -3.21
C ILE A 112 10.25 5.37 -3.56
N GLU A 113 9.56 4.68 -2.67
CA GLU A 113 9.04 3.34 -2.90
C GLU A 113 7.51 3.38 -2.88
N ILE A 114 6.88 2.71 -3.82
CA ILE A 114 5.42 2.66 -3.93
C ILE A 114 4.96 1.21 -3.80
N SER A 115 3.95 1.00 -2.95
CA SER A 115 3.26 -0.28 -2.81
C SER A 115 1.83 -0.11 -3.32
N VAL A 116 1.53 -0.68 -4.49
CA VAL A 116 0.17 -0.71 -5.05
C VAL A 116 -0.54 -1.95 -4.53
N ILE A 117 -1.72 -1.76 -3.95
CA ILE A 117 -2.48 -2.81 -3.28
C ILE A 117 -3.59 -3.30 -4.20
N SER A 118 -3.69 -4.63 -4.34
CA SER A 118 -4.84 -5.26 -5.01
C SER A 118 -6.13 -5.06 -4.20
N PRO A 119 -7.30 -5.20 -4.83
CA PRO A 119 -8.55 -5.29 -4.09
C PRO A 119 -8.48 -6.37 -3.00
N MET A 120 -9.04 -6.07 -1.83
CA MET A 120 -9.07 -7.01 -0.73
C MET A 120 -10.10 -8.09 -0.98
N ARG A 121 -9.73 -9.36 -0.70
CA ARG A 121 -10.62 -10.52 -0.77
C ARG A 121 -10.79 -11.10 0.62
N LYS A 122 -12.05 -11.21 1.07
CA LYS A 122 -12.37 -11.91 2.31
C LYS A 122 -12.06 -13.40 2.18
N ILE A 123 -11.50 -13.98 3.22
CA ILE A 123 -11.23 -15.42 3.29
C ILE A 123 -12.00 -16.06 4.44
N GLU A 124 -12.39 -17.32 4.26
CA GLU A 124 -13.03 -18.14 5.30
C GLU A 124 -12.04 -19.18 5.87
N ASN A 125 -10.94 -19.45 5.16
CA ASN A 125 -9.93 -20.41 5.58
C ASN A 125 -8.54 -19.79 5.59
N ILE A 126 -7.90 -19.80 6.74
CA ILE A 126 -6.55 -19.25 6.90
C ILE A 126 -5.49 -19.96 6.03
N LYS A 127 -5.77 -21.19 5.56
CA LYS A 127 -4.88 -21.91 4.63
C LYS A 127 -4.72 -21.20 3.28
N GLU A 128 -5.63 -20.29 2.93
CA GLU A 128 -5.51 -19.47 1.73
C GLU A 128 -4.40 -18.42 1.84
N ILE A 129 -3.98 -18.10 3.07
CA ILE A 129 -2.90 -17.13 3.29
C ILE A 129 -1.56 -17.74 2.83
N LYS A 130 -0.91 -17.06 1.89
CA LYS A 130 0.44 -17.38 1.43
C LYS A 130 1.39 -16.32 1.98
N VAL A 131 2.19 -16.70 2.99
CA VAL A 131 3.19 -15.80 3.59
C VAL A 131 4.20 -15.34 2.53
N GLY A 132 4.52 -14.06 2.55
CA GLY A 132 5.41 -13.43 1.54
C GLY A 132 4.72 -13.00 0.26
N VAL A 133 3.47 -13.44 0.02
CA VAL A 133 2.67 -13.08 -1.15
C VAL A 133 1.49 -12.21 -0.74
N HIS A 134 0.77 -12.64 0.30
CA HIS A 134 -0.39 -11.92 0.79
C HIS A 134 -0.06 -11.00 1.97
N GLY A 135 -0.59 -9.79 1.92
CA GLY A 135 -0.83 -8.97 3.09
C GLY A 135 -2.13 -9.38 3.78
N LEU A 136 -2.26 -9.00 5.02
CA LEU A 136 -3.45 -9.29 5.83
C LEU A 136 -4.12 -8.00 6.29
N TYR A 137 -5.44 -8.00 6.23
CA TYR A 137 -6.28 -7.01 6.89
C TYR A 137 -7.29 -7.76 7.77
N VAL A 138 -7.36 -7.39 9.03
CA VAL A 138 -8.34 -7.92 9.98
C VAL A 138 -9.26 -6.80 10.43
N GLU A 139 -10.54 -7.16 10.60
CA GLU A 139 -11.59 -6.26 11.09
C GLU A 139 -12.46 -6.99 12.11
N LYS A 140 -12.68 -6.36 13.27
CA LYS A 140 -13.56 -6.84 14.32
C LYS A 140 -14.15 -5.68 15.11
N LYS A 141 -15.49 -5.56 15.13
CA LYS A 141 -16.24 -4.58 15.95
C LYS A 141 -15.70 -3.13 15.86
N GLY A 142 -15.33 -2.69 14.65
CA GLY A 142 -14.82 -1.35 14.41
C GLY A 142 -13.29 -1.18 14.60
N TYR A 143 -12.62 -2.19 15.14
CA TYR A 143 -11.16 -2.25 15.17
C TYR A 143 -10.65 -2.88 13.89
N SER A 144 -9.56 -2.34 13.35
CA SER A 144 -8.94 -2.90 12.15
C SER A 144 -7.43 -2.70 12.13
N GLY A 145 -6.74 -3.62 11.49
CA GLY A 145 -5.29 -3.56 11.32
C GLY A 145 -4.86 -4.22 10.02
N LEU A 146 -3.77 -3.72 9.46
CA LEU A 146 -3.19 -4.21 8.22
C LEU A 146 -1.70 -4.40 8.37
N LEU A 147 -1.20 -5.51 7.81
CA LEU A 147 0.23 -5.74 7.61
C LEU A 147 0.48 -6.11 6.14
N LEU A 148 1.51 -5.51 5.56
CA LEU A 148 1.94 -5.78 4.19
C LEU A 148 2.64 -7.15 4.10
N PRO A 149 2.69 -7.78 2.90
CA PRO A 149 3.27 -9.11 2.73
C PRO A 149 4.72 -9.22 3.19
N GLN A 150 5.54 -8.19 2.95
CA GLN A 150 6.96 -8.18 3.27
C GLN A 150 7.25 -8.24 4.78
N VAL A 151 6.34 -7.75 5.62
CA VAL A 151 6.53 -7.76 7.08
C VAL A 151 6.73 -9.18 7.60
N ALA A 152 5.89 -10.12 7.14
CA ALA A 152 6.01 -11.51 7.58
C ALA A 152 7.31 -12.18 7.13
N THR A 153 7.84 -11.82 5.95
CA THR A 153 9.12 -12.33 5.45
C THR A 153 10.31 -11.72 6.17
N GLU A 154 10.29 -10.41 6.44
CA GLU A 154 11.35 -9.70 7.19
C GLU A 154 11.54 -10.25 8.59
N TYR A 155 10.43 -10.59 9.27
CA TYR A 155 10.46 -11.16 10.63
C TYR A 155 10.45 -12.68 10.66
N HIS A 156 10.49 -13.38 9.52
CA HIS A 156 10.44 -14.84 9.42
C HIS A 156 9.22 -15.46 10.13
N TRP A 157 8.07 -14.79 10.03
CA TRP A 157 6.83 -15.25 10.64
C TRP A 157 6.18 -16.35 9.81
N ASP A 158 5.59 -17.30 10.51
CA ASP A 158 4.62 -18.22 9.92
C ASP A 158 3.25 -17.56 9.78
N ARG A 159 2.30 -18.30 9.23
CA ARG A 159 0.94 -17.82 8.98
C ARG A 159 0.20 -17.41 10.26
N GLU A 160 0.33 -18.19 11.33
CA GLU A 160 -0.38 -17.94 12.58
C GLU A 160 0.22 -16.73 13.29
N THR A 161 1.52 -16.64 13.37
CA THR A 161 2.24 -15.47 13.90
C THR A 161 1.88 -14.22 13.13
N PHE A 162 1.77 -14.30 11.81
CA PHE A 162 1.37 -13.17 10.98
C PHE A 162 -0.06 -12.69 11.30
N LEU A 163 -1.01 -13.62 11.50
CA LEU A 163 -2.37 -13.30 11.94
C LEU A 163 -2.39 -12.67 13.33
N GLU A 164 -1.62 -13.22 14.27
CA GLU A 164 -1.51 -12.69 15.64
C GLU A 164 -1.04 -11.24 15.66
N TYR A 165 0.03 -10.94 14.92
CA TYR A 165 0.56 -9.57 14.86
C TYR A 165 -0.34 -8.63 14.07
N THR A 166 -1.10 -9.13 13.09
CA THR A 166 -2.11 -8.32 12.41
C THR A 166 -3.26 -7.96 13.38
N CYS A 167 -3.71 -8.91 14.20
CA CYS A 167 -4.69 -8.65 15.27
C CYS A 167 -4.13 -7.66 16.31
N TYR A 168 -2.90 -7.84 16.75
CA TYR A 168 -2.25 -6.92 17.68
C TYR A 168 -2.17 -5.50 17.13
N LYS A 169 -1.83 -5.34 15.84
CA LYS A 169 -1.81 -4.04 15.16
C LYS A 169 -3.20 -3.42 15.06
N ALA A 170 -4.26 -4.22 15.02
CA ALA A 170 -5.64 -3.77 15.06
C ALA A 170 -6.10 -3.33 16.47
N GLY A 171 -5.25 -3.45 17.50
CA GLY A 171 -5.63 -3.24 18.89
C GLY A 171 -6.48 -4.37 19.48
N LEU A 172 -6.43 -5.55 18.87
CA LEU A 172 -7.13 -6.77 19.30
C LEU A 172 -6.18 -7.72 20.05
N ALA A 173 -6.78 -8.68 20.78
CA ALA A 173 -6.01 -9.81 21.32
C ALA A 173 -5.37 -10.61 20.17
N LYS A 174 -4.19 -11.19 20.39
CA LYS A 174 -3.45 -11.93 19.36
C LYS A 174 -4.24 -13.11 18.77
N ASP A 175 -5.05 -13.76 19.56
CA ASP A 175 -5.89 -14.89 19.18
C ASP A 175 -7.26 -14.50 18.61
N ALA A 176 -7.54 -13.21 18.47
CA ALA A 176 -8.83 -12.70 17.99
C ALA A 176 -9.20 -13.22 16.59
N TRP A 177 -8.23 -13.60 15.76
CA TRP A 177 -8.45 -14.16 14.44
C TRP A 177 -9.15 -15.54 14.47
N LYS A 178 -9.17 -16.24 15.64
CA LYS A 178 -9.87 -17.52 15.82
C LYS A 178 -11.37 -17.36 16.05
N SER A 179 -11.83 -16.13 16.24
CA SER A 179 -13.22 -15.83 16.56
C SER A 179 -14.04 -15.63 15.29
N ASP A 180 -15.25 -16.19 15.23
CA ASP A 180 -16.16 -16.15 14.07
C ASP A 180 -16.58 -14.70 13.70
N ASP A 181 -16.52 -13.75 14.64
CA ASP A 181 -16.83 -12.34 14.39
C ASP A 181 -15.64 -11.54 13.87
N THR A 182 -14.47 -12.17 13.68
CA THR A 182 -13.30 -11.53 13.06
C THR A 182 -13.32 -11.80 11.55
N LYS A 183 -13.35 -10.73 10.78
CA LYS A 183 -13.24 -10.80 9.33
C LYS A 183 -11.77 -10.69 8.93
N ILE A 184 -11.32 -11.63 8.12
CA ILE A 184 -9.95 -11.70 7.61
C ILE A 184 -9.99 -11.49 6.10
N TYR A 185 -9.14 -10.59 5.61
CA TYR A 185 -8.98 -10.32 4.19
C TYR A 185 -7.52 -10.50 3.82
N ILE A 186 -7.31 -10.98 2.61
CA ILE A 186 -6.00 -11.01 1.96
C ILE A 186 -5.97 -10.04 0.78
N PHE A 187 -4.79 -9.55 0.49
CA PHE A 187 -4.50 -8.73 -0.69
C PHE A 187 -3.05 -8.97 -1.12
N SER A 188 -2.73 -8.71 -2.36
CA SER A 188 -1.34 -8.63 -2.82
C SER A 188 -0.86 -7.18 -2.83
N ALA A 189 0.45 -6.98 -2.77
CA ALA A 189 1.07 -5.68 -2.95
C ALA A 189 2.19 -5.79 -3.98
N GLU A 190 2.16 -4.93 -4.97
CA GLU A 190 3.24 -4.75 -5.93
C GLU A 190 4.11 -3.59 -5.45
N VAL A 191 5.35 -3.90 -5.08
CA VAL A 191 6.31 -2.93 -4.50
C VAL A 191 7.41 -2.62 -5.51
N PHE A 192 7.70 -1.36 -5.72
CA PHE A 192 8.72 -0.89 -6.66
C PHE A 192 9.26 0.49 -6.30
#